data_5b56cb4554efbd41d19223fe2b07479f
#
_entry.id   5b56cb4554efbd41d19223fe2b07479f
#
_cell.length_a   1.000
_cell.length_b   1.000
_cell.length_c   1.000
_cell.angle_alpha   90.00
_cell.angle_beta   90.00
_cell.angle_gamma   90.00
#
_symmetry.space_group_name_H-M   'P 1'
#
loop_
_entity.id
_entity.type
_entity.pdbx_description
1 polymer ?
#
loop_
_entity_poly.entity_id
_entity_poly.type
_entity_poly.pdbx_seq_one_letter_code
_entity_poly.pdbx_strand_id
1 'polypeptide(L)'
;GGYYVSPEDYAQVTVNTIEMILSGKDSKEIPIQTAETPRAYLNYQHLLLHQIDPGLYPPNATYFQEPPGFLQKYKIHIISLLVILALLITIGILRVRLFIQKQKAKDKELQIARQAQDLNQKYQLVLKASNMMTWIWDVKEARLECNNIYLTQRSIRDKGTDGQFCMSADEFYSGIHPEDLEQMQDAINKLIAGESISIDEEIRYLDDTGLEYTWIEIFAIVGKTDPEGKPAYLTGGTTLINQRKKMEQELRDKEK
;
A
#
# COMPACT_ATOMS: atom_id res chain seq x y z
N GLY A 1 -25.94 -62.95 -30.50
CA GLY A 1 -24.55 -63.23 -30.21
C GLY A 1 -24.16 -64.64 -30.62
N GLY A 2 -22.90 -64.92 -30.71
CA GLY A 2 -22.32 -66.20 -31.08
C GLY A 2 -20.81 -66.18 -30.93
N TYR A 3 -20.24 -67.37 -31.23
CA TYR A 3 -18.80 -67.52 -31.36
C TYR A 3 -18.41 -67.31 -32.80
N TYR A 4 -17.59 -66.36 -33.10
CA TYR A 4 -17.04 -66.21 -34.48
C TYR A 4 -15.65 -65.55 -34.37
N VAL A 5 -14.92 -65.69 -35.44
CA VAL A 5 -13.62 -65.05 -35.59
C VAL A 5 -13.86 -63.65 -36.11
N SER A 6 -13.16 -62.70 -35.58
CA SER A 6 -13.34 -61.30 -35.99
C SER A 6 -12.92 -61.08 -37.45
N PRO A 7 -13.53 -60.14 -38.18
CA PRO A 7 -13.08 -59.76 -39.52
C PRO A 7 -11.61 -59.32 -39.57
N GLU A 8 -11.15 -58.70 -38.49
CA GLU A 8 -9.77 -58.26 -38.35
C GLU A 8 -8.79 -59.41 -38.21
N ASP A 9 -9.14 -60.50 -37.49
CA ASP A 9 -8.33 -61.67 -37.33
C ASP A 9 -8.25 -62.45 -38.70
N TYR A 10 -9.34 -62.51 -39.45
CA TYR A 10 -9.34 -63.05 -40.80
C TYR A 10 -8.47 -62.24 -41.78
N ALA A 11 -8.57 -60.89 -41.69
CA ALA A 11 -7.77 -59.99 -42.50
C ALA A 11 -6.27 -60.23 -42.26
N GLN A 12 -5.87 -60.31 -40.97
CA GLN A 12 -4.48 -60.51 -40.59
C GLN A 12 -3.93 -61.84 -41.09
N VAL A 13 -4.66 -62.95 -40.98
CA VAL A 13 -4.29 -64.26 -41.51
C VAL A 13 -4.15 -64.23 -43.03
N THR A 14 -5.06 -63.52 -43.68
CA THR A 14 -5.02 -63.37 -45.15
C THR A 14 -3.78 -62.57 -45.58
N VAL A 15 -3.49 -61.45 -44.94
CA VAL A 15 -2.30 -60.63 -45.21
C VAL A 15 -1.03 -61.43 -45.00
N ASN A 16 -0.89 -62.13 -43.89
CA ASN A 16 0.27 -62.98 -43.61
C ASN A 16 0.46 -64.06 -44.66
N THR A 17 -0.62 -64.65 -45.10
CA THR A 17 -0.58 -65.69 -46.19
C THR A 17 -0.13 -65.08 -47.51
N ILE A 18 -0.65 -63.90 -47.87
CA ILE A 18 -0.25 -63.15 -49.05
C ILE A 18 1.23 -62.84 -49.06
N GLU A 19 1.73 -62.30 -47.89
CA GLU A 19 3.14 -61.98 -47.70
C GLU A 19 4.05 -63.24 -47.92
N MET A 20 3.66 -64.39 -47.40
CA MET A 20 4.39 -65.64 -47.63
C MET A 20 4.45 -66.05 -49.11
N ILE A 21 3.36 -65.88 -49.83
CA ILE A 21 3.30 -66.16 -51.29
C ILE A 21 4.19 -65.14 -52.03
N LEU A 22 4.10 -63.84 -51.70
CA LEU A 22 4.89 -62.82 -52.36
C LEU A 22 6.39 -62.94 -52.07
N SER A 23 6.76 -63.49 -50.91
CA SER A 23 8.16 -63.82 -50.57
C SER A 23 8.74 -65.02 -51.32
N GLY A 24 7.96 -65.66 -52.18
CA GLY A 24 8.40 -66.75 -53.04
C GLY A 24 8.33 -68.17 -52.41
N LYS A 25 7.60 -68.34 -51.29
CA LYS A 25 7.35 -69.68 -50.75
C LYS A 25 6.42 -70.48 -51.63
N ASP A 26 6.77 -71.73 -51.83
CA ASP A 26 5.88 -72.67 -52.56
C ASP A 26 4.58 -72.85 -51.77
N SER A 27 3.46 -72.88 -52.47
CA SER A 27 2.13 -73.07 -51.87
C SER A 27 2.02 -74.39 -51.08
N LYS A 28 2.83 -75.35 -51.33
CA LYS A 28 2.90 -76.63 -50.59
C LYS A 28 3.63 -76.50 -49.26
N GLU A 29 4.43 -75.47 -49.11
CA GLU A 29 5.20 -75.16 -47.89
C GLU A 29 4.50 -74.18 -47.00
N ILE A 30 3.41 -73.59 -47.45
CA ILE A 30 2.62 -72.65 -46.61
C ILE A 30 1.70 -73.47 -45.71
N PRO A 31 1.88 -73.42 -44.38
CA PRO A 31 1.00 -74.19 -43.52
C PRO A 31 -0.41 -73.57 -43.53
N ILE A 32 -1.42 -74.46 -43.37
CA ILE A 32 -2.80 -74.00 -43.21
C ILE A 32 -2.85 -73.12 -41.96
N GLN A 33 -3.04 -71.86 -42.21
CA GLN A 33 -3.19 -70.90 -41.12
C GLN A 33 -4.64 -70.92 -40.63
N THR A 34 -4.82 -71.15 -39.35
CA THR A 34 -6.12 -70.97 -38.70
C THR A 34 -6.15 -69.63 -38.03
N ALA A 35 -7.20 -68.85 -38.21
CA ALA A 35 -7.45 -67.70 -37.43
C ALA A 35 -7.56 -68.07 -35.92
N GLU A 36 -7.27 -67.17 -35.06
CA GLU A 36 -7.32 -67.40 -33.61
C GLU A 36 -8.67 -67.97 -33.14
N THR A 37 -8.67 -68.56 -31.94
CA THR A 37 -9.87 -69.18 -31.35
C THR A 37 -11.06 -68.21 -31.37
N PRO A 38 -12.22 -68.69 -31.85
CA PRO A 38 -13.42 -67.86 -31.90
C PRO A 38 -13.72 -67.24 -30.54
N ARG A 39 -13.95 -65.96 -30.54
CA ARG A 39 -14.34 -65.20 -29.33
C ARG A 39 -15.85 -65.11 -29.22
N ALA A 40 -16.37 -65.10 -28.02
CA ALA A 40 -17.79 -64.86 -27.80
C ALA A 40 -18.13 -63.39 -28.01
N TYR A 41 -19.02 -63.11 -28.96
CA TYR A 41 -19.57 -61.74 -29.13
C TYR A 41 -21.02 -61.76 -28.72
N LEU A 42 -21.30 -60.95 -27.66
CA LEU A 42 -22.59 -60.95 -26.99
C LEU A 42 -23.23 -59.58 -27.00
N ASN A 43 -24.52 -59.50 -27.26
CA ASN A 43 -25.26 -58.27 -27.10
C ASN A 43 -25.62 -58.09 -25.63
N TYR A 44 -25.02 -57.09 -24.96
CA TYR A 44 -25.20 -56.82 -23.55
C TYR A 44 -26.66 -56.54 -23.19
N GLN A 45 -27.37 -55.76 -24.02
CA GLN A 45 -28.79 -55.46 -23.78
C GLN A 45 -29.70 -56.71 -23.82
N HIS A 46 -29.42 -57.66 -24.74
CA HIS A 46 -30.14 -58.89 -24.78
C HIS A 46 -29.86 -59.79 -23.57
N LEU A 47 -28.61 -59.81 -23.07
CA LEU A 47 -28.28 -60.51 -21.83
C LEU A 47 -29.09 -59.98 -20.66
N LEU A 48 -29.20 -58.65 -20.52
CA LEU A 48 -30.02 -58.01 -19.51
C LEU A 48 -31.52 -58.31 -19.71
N LEU A 49 -32.03 -58.20 -20.93
CA LEU A 49 -33.44 -58.44 -21.25
C LEU A 49 -33.88 -59.83 -20.83
N HIS A 50 -33.02 -60.82 -21.06
CA HIS A 50 -33.28 -62.22 -20.73
C HIS A 50 -32.83 -62.60 -19.31
N GLN A 51 -32.37 -61.64 -18.52
CA GLN A 51 -31.95 -61.84 -17.11
C GLN A 51 -30.93 -62.97 -16.95
N ILE A 52 -29.99 -63.08 -17.90
CA ILE A 52 -28.92 -64.09 -17.84
C ILE A 52 -27.92 -63.66 -16.75
N ASP A 53 -27.62 -64.59 -15.84
CA ASP A 53 -26.70 -64.34 -14.74
C ASP A 53 -25.29 -63.93 -15.29
N PRO A 54 -24.75 -62.79 -14.88
CA PRO A 54 -23.41 -62.37 -15.27
C PRO A 54 -22.30 -63.40 -14.95
N GLY A 55 -22.51 -64.25 -13.93
CA GLY A 55 -21.59 -65.32 -13.61
C GLY A 55 -21.48 -66.41 -14.69
N LEU A 56 -22.44 -66.47 -15.62
CA LEU A 56 -22.45 -67.40 -16.78
C LEU A 56 -21.83 -66.82 -18.03
N TYR A 57 -21.38 -65.54 -17.98
CA TYR A 57 -20.78 -64.91 -19.15
C TYR A 57 -19.44 -65.55 -19.48
N PRO A 58 -19.17 -65.88 -20.75
CA PRO A 58 -17.89 -66.42 -21.11
C PRO A 58 -16.72 -65.51 -20.78
N PRO A 59 -15.63 -66.05 -20.20
CA PRO A 59 -14.42 -65.26 -20.02
C PRO A 59 -13.92 -64.77 -21.39
N ASN A 60 -13.47 -63.55 -21.44
CA ASN A 60 -12.97 -62.89 -22.67
C ASN A 60 -14.05 -62.66 -23.77
N ALA A 61 -15.33 -62.60 -23.41
CA ALA A 61 -16.38 -62.22 -24.33
C ALA A 61 -16.27 -60.71 -24.67
N THR A 62 -16.52 -60.38 -25.94
CA THR A 62 -16.65 -58.98 -26.37
C THR A 62 -18.13 -58.58 -26.35
N TYR A 63 -18.44 -57.51 -25.63
CA TYR A 63 -19.82 -57.05 -25.51
C TYR A 63 -20.05 -55.88 -26.46
N PHE A 64 -21.10 -55.91 -27.24
CA PHE A 64 -21.59 -54.78 -28.01
C PHE A 64 -22.90 -54.27 -27.39
N GLN A 65 -23.14 -52.94 -27.53
CA GLN A 65 -24.22 -52.21 -26.88
C GLN A 65 -24.14 -52.25 -25.35
N GLU A 66 -22.93 -52.33 -24.78
CA GLU A 66 -22.70 -52.14 -23.37
C GLU A 66 -22.96 -50.68 -23.01
N PRO A 67 -23.77 -50.41 -21.96
CA PRO A 67 -24.00 -49.04 -21.56
C PRO A 67 -22.70 -48.40 -21.07
N PRO A 68 -22.49 -47.12 -21.36
CA PRO A 68 -21.27 -46.43 -20.92
C PRO A 68 -21.16 -46.48 -19.39
N GLY A 69 -19.99 -46.79 -18.89
CA GLY A 69 -19.71 -46.84 -17.46
C GLY A 69 -20.04 -45.50 -16.78
N PHE A 70 -20.27 -45.52 -15.46
CA PHE A 70 -20.65 -44.35 -14.70
C PHE A 70 -19.77 -43.13 -14.97
N LEU A 71 -18.45 -43.28 -14.96
CA LEU A 71 -17.50 -42.22 -15.26
C LEU A 71 -17.65 -41.65 -16.67
N GLN A 72 -17.90 -42.50 -17.63
CA GLN A 72 -18.06 -42.08 -19.02
C GLN A 72 -19.40 -41.37 -19.25
N LYS A 73 -20.46 -41.83 -18.60
CA LYS A 73 -21.80 -41.23 -18.63
C LYS A 73 -21.84 -39.82 -18.00
N TYR A 74 -21.12 -39.65 -16.90
CA TYR A 74 -21.15 -38.38 -16.10
C TYR A 74 -19.88 -37.57 -16.27
N LYS A 75 -18.98 -37.90 -17.18
CA LYS A 75 -17.69 -37.23 -17.41
C LYS A 75 -17.82 -35.69 -17.48
N ILE A 76 -18.77 -35.19 -18.24
CA ILE A 76 -18.99 -33.74 -18.42
C ILE A 76 -19.44 -33.10 -17.12
N HIS A 77 -20.34 -33.73 -16.38
CA HIS A 77 -20.83 -33.20 -15.10
C HIS A 77 -19.73 -33.18 -14.02
N ILE A 78 -18.88 -34.21 -13.98
CA ILE A 78 -17.74 -34.30 -13.08
C ILE A 78 -16.75 -33.18 -13.38
N ILE A 79 -16.40 -32.99 -14.66
CA ILE A 79 -15.49 -31.93 -15.09
C ILE A 79 -16.09 -30.54 -14.74
N SER A 80 -17.36 -30.30 -15.03
CA SER A 80 -18.00 -29.02 -14.71
C SER A 80 -18.02 -28.73 -13.19
N LEU A 81 -18.27 -29.74 -12.37
CA LEU A 81 -18.21 -29.61 -10.91
C LEU A 81 -16.82 -29.25 -10.42
N LEU A 82 -15.77 -29.90 -10.95
CA LEU A 82 -14.38 -29.59 -10.61
C LEU A 82 -13.99 -28.15 -11.00
N VAL A 83 -14.43 -27.68 -12.17
CA VAL A 83 -14.19 -26.30 -12.62
C VAL A 83 -14.88 -25.31 -11.70
N ILE A 84 -16.15 -25.54 -11.34
CA ILE A 84 -16.89 -24.67 -10.40
C ILE A 84 -16.17 -24.61 -9.04
N LEU A 85 -15.75 -25.77 -8.53
CA LEU A 85 -15.02 -25.85 -7.26
C LEU A 85 -13.71 -25.07 -7.31
N ALA A 86 -12.95 -25.21 -8.40
CA ALA A 86 -11.70 -24.46 -8.61
C ALA A 86 -11.94 -22.94 -8.65
N LEU A 87 -13.00 -22.49 -9.33
CA LEU A 87 -13.40 -21.08 -9.35
C LEU A 87 -13.78 -20.55 -7.96
N LEU A 88 -14.54 -21.31 -7.19
CA LEU A 88 -14.90 -20.92 -5.84
C LEU A 88 -13.68 -20.78 -4.92
N ILE A 89 -12.74 -21.71 -5.02
CA ILE A 89 -11.46 -21.64 -4.29
C ILE A 89 -10.66 -20.40 -4.67
N THR A 90 -10.53 -20.13 -5.98
CA THR A 90 -9.79 -18.96 -6.46
C THR A 90 -10.42 -17.64 -5.99
N ILE A 91 -11.75 -17.53 -6.04
CA ILE A 91 -12.49 -16.36 -5.52
C ILE A 91 -12.26 -16.23 -4.01
N GLY A 92 -12.30 -17.33 -3.27
CA GLY A 92 -12.01 -17.33 -1.82
C GLY A 92 -10.61 -16.80 -1.51
N ILE A 93 -9.59 -17.29 -2.21
CA ILE A 93 -8.20 -16.83 -2.05
C ILE A 93 -8.06 -15.34 -2.36
N LEU A 94 -8.68 -14.87 -3.46
CA LEU A 94 -8.65 -13.45 -3.84
C LEU A 94 -9.30 -12.56 -2.76
N ARG A 95 -10.45 -12.97 -2.22
CA ARG A 95 -11.11 -12.23 -1.12
C ARG A 95 -10.24 -12.13 0.12
N VAL A 96 -9.59 -13.23 0.51
CA VAL A 96 -8.68 -13.25 1.66
C VAL A 96 -7.47 -12.33 1.42
N ARG A 97 -6.87 -12.37 0.23
CA ARG A 97 -5.75 -11.47 -0.13
C ARG A 97 -6.15 -10.00 -0.07
N LEU A 98 -7.30 -9.64 -0.64
CA LEU A 98 -7.82 -8.28 -0.59
C LEU A 98 -8.12 -7.80 0.83
N PHE A 99 -8.66 -8.69 1.66
CA PHE A 99 -8.91 -8.40 3.07
C PHE A 99 -7.61 -8.11 3.82
N ILE A 100 -6.58 -8.97 3.66
CA ILE A 100 -5.26 -8.77 4.28
C ILE A 100 -4.61 -7.47 3.81
N GLN A 101 -4.71 -7.14 2.51
CA GLN A 101 -4.17 -5.88 1.98
C GLN A 101 -4.86 -4.66 2.59
N LYS A 102 -6.19 -4.68 2.72
CA LYS A 102 -6.95 -3.60 3.37
C LYS A 102 -6.56 -3.43 4.85
N GLN A 103 -6.37 -4.52 5.57
CA GLN A 103 -5.92 -4.48 6.98
C GLN A 103 -4.53 -3.85 7.08
N LYS A 104 -3.58 -4.32 6.28
CA LYS A 104 -2.21 -3.75 6.26
C LYS A 104 -2.18 -2.26 5.90
N ALA A 105 -3.06 -1.80 5.00
CA ALA A 105 -3.17 -0.40 4.65
C ALA A 105 -3.69 0.44 5.83
N LYS A 106 -4.74 -0.02 6.53
CA LYS A 106 -5.26 0.63 7.74
C LYS A 106 -4.24 0.68 8.88
N ASP A 107 -3.50 -0.43 9.09
CA ASP A 107 -2.49 -0.48 10.14
C ASP A 107 -1.34 0.52 9.87
N LYS A 108 -0.92 0.65 8.61
CA LYS A 108 0.08 1.66 8.20
C LYS A 108 -0.44 3.09 8.43
N GLU A 109 -1.67 3.37 8.04
CA GLU A 109 -2.29 4.69 8.24
C GLU A 109 -2.37 5.04 9.73
N LEU A 110 -2.82 4.10 10.56
CA LEU A 110 -2.87 4.26 12.01
C LEU A 110 -1.48 4.46 12.62
N GLN A 111 -0.48 3.73 12.14
CA GLN A 111 0.91 3.86 12.59
C GLN A 111 1.47 5.25 12.26
N ILE A 112 1.24 5.76 11.04
CA ILE A 112 1.64 7.11 10.63
C ILE A 112 0.95 8.17 11.50
N ALA A 113 -0.36 8.03 11.73
CA ALA A 113 -1.11 8.94 12.58
C ALA A 113 -0.59 8.96 14.03
N ARG A 114 -0.27 7.80 14.61
CA ARG A 114 0.35 7.69 15.94
C ARG A 114 1.71 8.34 15.99
N GLN A 115 2.58 8.09 15.00
CA GLN A 115 3.91 8.70 14.94
C GLN A 115 3.82 10.23 14.83
N ALA A 116 2.89 10.75 14.01
CA ALA A 116 2.65 12.18 13.90
C ALA A 116 2.15 12.78 15.23
N GLN A 117 1.26 12.08 15.93
CA GLN A 117 0.77 12.50 17.24
C GLN A 117 1.88 12.51 18.29
N ASP A 118 2.69 11.44 18.37
CA ASP A 118 3.83 11.36 19.30
C ASP A 118 4.86 12.48 19.04
N LEU A 119 5.15 12.74 17.77
CA LEU A 119 6.05 13.81 17.36
C LEU A 119 5.50 15.16 17.77
N ASN A 120 4.21 15.40 17.53
CA ASN A 120 3.56 16.64 17.92
C ASN A 120 3.57 16.84 19.45
N GLN A 121 3.29 15.78 20.23
CA GLN A 121 3.39 15.85 21.68
C GLN A 121 4.80 16.19 22.16
N LYS A 122 5.82 15.52 21.60
CA LYS A 122 7.22 15.83 21.91
C LYS A 122 7.57 17.27 21.57
N TYR A 123 7.14 17.73 20.40
CA TYR A 123 7.33 19.11 19.97
C TYR A 123 6.70 20.10 20.95
N GLN A 124 5.44 19.88 21.34
CA GLN A 124 4.74 20.72 22.32
C GLN A 124 5.44 20.73 23.69
N LEU A 125 5.98 19.60 24.14
CA LEU A 125 6.73 19.53 25.39
C LEU A 125 8.03 20.35 25.33
N VAL A 126 8.77 20.27 24.23
CA VAL A 126 10.00 21.04 24.01
C VAL A 126 9.69 22.54 24.00
N LEU A 127 8.67 22.96 23.26
CA LEU A 127 8.25 24.37 23.23
C LEU A 127 7.87 24.89 24.60
N LYS A 128 7.11 24.10 25.38
CA LYS A 128 6.76 24.48 26.77
C LYS A 128 7.98 24.57 27.69
N ALA A 129 8.91 23.60 27.57
CA ALA A 129 10.10 23.58 28.41
C ALA A 129 11.09 24.71 28.09
N SER A 130 11.16 25.13 26.83
CA SER A 130 12.02 26.24 26.41
C SER A 130 11.40 27.64 26.59
N ASN A 131 10.14 27.72 27.04
CA ASN A 131 9.38 28.98 27.06
C ASN A 131 9.42 29.74 25.72
N MET A 132 9.52 28.98 24.61
CA MET A 132 9.60 29.53 23.28
C MET A 132 8.20 29.71 22.68
N MET A 133 7.92 30.88 22.16
CA MET A 133 6.78 31.16 21.31
C MET A 133 7.17 30.88 19.85
N THR A 134 6.39 30.10 19.14
CA THR A 134 6.58 29.89 17.70
C THR A 134 5.61 30.73 16.90
N TRP A 135 6.06 31.16 15.73
CA TRP A 135 5.27 31.98 14.85
C TRP A 135 5.56 31.68 13.37
N ILE A 136 4.60 32.06 12.52
CA ILE A 136 4.70 32.00 11.06
C ILE A 136 4.38 33.39 10.53
N TRP A 137 5.24 33.89 9.66
CA TRP A 137 5.03 35.18 8.99
C TRP A 137 4.66 34.91 7.52
N ASP A 138 3.46 35.31 7.13
CA ASP A 138 3.05 35.37 5.73
C ASP A 138 3.68 36.62 5.10
N VAL A 139 4.60 36.41 4.16
CA VAL A 139 5.36 37.51 3.53
C VAL A 139 4.45 38.37 2.65
N LYS A 140 3.47 37.74 1.96
CA LYS A 140 2.56 38.43 1.05
C LYS A 140 1.53 39.27 1.79
N GLU A 141 0.92 38.70 2.83
CA GLU A 141 -0.13 39.38 3.62
C GLU A 141 0.46 40.26 4.72
N ALA A 142 1.80 40.26 4.91
CA ALA A 142 2.51 40.96 5.99
C ALA A 142 1.90 40.68 7.36
N ARG A 143 1.59 39.41 7.64
CA ARG A 143 0.85 38.96 8.79
C ARG A 143 1.63 37.90 9.56
N LEU A 144 1.67 38.05 10.88
CA LEU A 144 2.31 37.16 11.84
C LEU A 144 1.24 36.32 12.53
N GLU A 145 1.36 34.99 12.50
CA GLU A 145 0.52 34.03 13.23
C GLU A 145 1.36 33.41 14.36
N CYS A 146 0.92 33.51 15.60
CA CYS A 146 1.65 33.04 16.79
C CYS A 146 0.89 31.85 17.45
N ASN A 147 1.62 30.80 17.80
CA ASN A 147 1.02 29.59 18.39
C ASN A 147 0.99 29.54 19.92
N ASN A 148 1.51 30.54 20.63
CA ASN A 148 1.53 30.55 22.09
C ASN A 148 1.53 31.97 22.68
N ILE A 149 0.78 32.17 23.75
CA ILE A 149 0.37 33.47 24.30
C ILE A 149 1.30 33.98 25.43
N TYR A 150 2.60 33.73 25.40
CA TYR A 150 3.44 34.22 26.48
C TYR A 150 3.93 35.67 26.33
N LEU A 151 3.80 36.30 25.18
CA LEU A 151 4.39 37.60 24.91
C LEU A 151 3.40 38.77 24.77
N THR A 152 2.10 38.54 24.67
CA THR A 152 1.19 39.66 24.47
C THR A 152 -0.22 39.41 25.00
N GLN A 153 -0.53 39.82 26.21
CA GLN A 153 -1.92 40.10 26.58
C GLN A 153 -2.47 41.36 25.87
N ARG A 154 -1.62 42.08 25.16
CA ARG A 154 -1.93 43.39 24.57
C ARG A 154 -2.87 43.35 23.38
N SER A 155 -2.94 42.24 22.65
CA SER A 155 -3.72 42.13 21.39
C SER A 155 -4.76 41.02 21.42
N ILE A 156 -5.53 40.92 22.51
CA ILE A 156 -6.70 40.02 22.58
C ILE A 156 -7.83 40.45 21.62
N ARG A 157 -7.60 41.39 20.69
CA ARG A 157 -8.65 41.89 19.79
C ARG A 157 -9.00 41.00 18.64
N ASP A 158 -8.09 40.15 18.16
CA ASP A 158 -8.38 39.18 17.10
C ASP A 158 -7.98 37.77 17.53
N LYS A 159 -8.76 37.17 18.41
CA LYS A 159 -8.69 35.71 18.63
C LYS A 159 -9.24 35.04 17.37
N GLY A 160 -8.36 34.45 16.56
CA GLY A 160 -8.77 33.43 15.61
C GLY A 160 -9.51 32.30 16.34
N THR A 161 -10.37 31.59 15.64
CA THR A 161 -11.31 30.57 16.15
C THR A 161 -10.62 29.40 16.91
N ASP A 162 -9.27 29.30 16.89
CA ASP A 162 -8.50 28.18 17.48
C ASP A 162 -7.44 28.61 18.52
N GLY A 163 -7.55 29.82 19.11
CA GLY A 163 -6.56 30.29 20.10
C GLY A 163 -5.22 30.70 19.49
N GLN A 164 -5.13 30.84 18.18
CA GLN A 164 -4.00 31.46 17.49
C GLN A 164 -4.11 32.96 17.57
N PHE A 165 -2.99 33.59 17.90
CA PHE A 165 -2.88 35.04 17.92
C PHE A 165 -2.29 35.50 16.58
N CYS A 166 -2.89 36.56 15.99
CA CYS A 166 -2.41 37.15 14.75
C CYS A 166 -2.15 38.64 14.95
N MET A 167 -1.05 39.14 14.39
CA MET A 167 -0.75 40.56 14.32
C MET A 167 -0.25 40.94 12.93
N SER A 168 -0.39 42.21 12.57
CA SER A 168 0.22 42.76 11.36
C SER A 168 1.73 42.98 11.55
N ALA A 169 2.47 43.11 10.44
CA ALA A 169 3.86 43.48 10.48
C ALA A 169 4.09 44.84 11.21
N ASP A 170 3.20 45.81 10.95
CA ASP A 170 3.29 47.11 11.56
C ASP A 170 3.10 47.06 13.09
N GLU A 171 2.18 46.26 13.57
CA GLU A 171 2.00 46.00 15.01
C GLU A 171 3.23 45.35 15.61
N PHE A 172 3.84 44.39 14.95
CA PHE A 172 5.08 43.75 15.38
C PHE A 172 6.20 44.81 15.50
N TYR A 173 6.44 45.58 14.43
CA TYR A 173 7.49 46.58 14.40
C TYR A 173 7.27 47.71 15.43
N SER A 174 6.02 48.09 15.69
CA SER A 174 5.69 49.11 16.69
C SER A 174 6.03 48.72 18.14
N GLY A 175 6.18 47.42 18.39
CA GLY A 175 6.60 46.90 19.69
C GLY A 175 8.11 46.86 19.89
N ILE A 176 8.92 47.01 18.84
CA ILE A 176 10.37 47.00 18.92
C ILE A 176 10.92 48.31 19.44
N HIS A 177 11.97 48.24 20.28
CA HIS A 177 12.66 49.47 20.74
C HIS A 177 13.22 50.25 19.55
N PRO A 178 13.12 51.59 19.52
CA PRO A 178 13.55 52.39 18.37
C PRO A 178 14.99 52.17 17.93
N GLU A 179 15.90 51.88 18.85
CA GLU A 179 17.30 51.60 18.52
C GLU A 179 17.52 50.24 17.87
N ASP A 180 16.61 49.27 18.07
CA ASP A 180 16.74 47.92 17.56
C ASP A 180 15.90 47.70 16.28
N LEU A 181 15.02 48.67 15.93
CA LEU A 181 14.05 48.54 14.83
C LEU A 181 14.73 48.42 13.48
N GLU A 182 15.70 49.28 13.17
CA GLU A 182 16.41 49.28 11.87
C GLU A 182 17.14 47.96 11.64
N GLN A 183 17.84 47.46 12.67
CA GLN A 183 18.53 46.17 12.63
C GLN A 183 17.58 45.03 12.32
N MET A 184 16.44 44.98 13.00
CA MET A 184 15.46 43.89 12.81
C MET A 184 14.78 43.96 11.45
N GLN A 185 14.45 45.17 10.97
CA GLN A 185 13.89 45.32 9.61
C GLN A 185 14.88 44.89 8.53
N ASP A 186 16.15 45.26 8.67
CA ASP A 186 17.21 44.84 7.72
C ASP A 186 17.38 43.31 7.73
N ALA A 187 17.40 42.69 8.91
CA ALA A 187 17.49 41.23 9.03
C ALA A 187 16.33 40.48 8.33
N ILE A 188 15.08 40.98 8.55
CA ILE A 188 13.89 40.40 7.90
C ILE A 188 13.96 40.58 6.37
N ASN A 189 14.33 41.79 5.91
CA ASN A 189 14.44 42.09 4.48
C ASN A 189 15.50 41.23 3.79
N LYS A 190 16.67 41.03 4.41
CA LYS A 190 17.72 40.13 3.89
C LYS A 190 17.26 38.68 3.80
N LEU A 191 16.50 38.22 4.81
CA LEU A 191 15.93 36.87 4.78
C LEU A 191 14.90 36.70 3.66
N ILE A 192 14.02 37.70 3.47
CA ILE A 192 13.01 37.71 2.38
C ILE A 192 13.68 37.82 1.01
N ALA A 193 14.77 38.60 0.91
CA ALA A 193 15.54 38.73 -0.33
C ALA A 193 16.37 37.47 -0.67
N GLY A 194 16.51 36.53 0.27
CA GLY A 194 17.36 35.35 0.11
C GLY A 194 18.85 35.63 0.27
N GLU A 195 19.20 36.77 0.84
CA GLU A 195 20.59 37.19 1.13
C GLU A 195 21.08 36.58 2.46
N SER A 196 20.15 36.13 3.33
CA SER A 196 20.43 35.39 4.55
C SER A 196 19.63 34.09 4.57
N ILE A 197 20.14 33.08 5.29
CA ILE A 197 19.46 31.78 5.49
C ILE A 197 18.67 31.75 6.80
N SER A 198 18.98 32.64 7.76
CA SER A 198 18.33 32.72 9.06
C SER A 198 18.48 34.12 9.68
N ILE A 199 17.59 34.39 10.60
CA ILE A 199 17.69 35.51 11.55
C ILE A 199 18.03 34.91 12.90
N ASP A 200 18.93 35.56 13.66
CA ASP A 200 19.25 35.25 15.05
C ASP A 200 19.62 36.57 15.72
N GLU A 201 18.59 37.24 16.27
CA GLU A 201 18.69 38.59 16.77
C GLU A 201 18.16 38.72 18.17
N GLU A 202 18.83 39.51 19.01
CA GLU A 202 18.43 39.89 20.36
C GLU A 202 17.96 41.34 20.35
N ILE A 203 16.69 41.54 20.62
CA ILE A 203 16.07 42.86 20.57
C ILE A 203 15.27 43.18 21.86
N ARG A 204 15.03 44.45 22.10
CA ARG A 204 14.11 44.91 23.14
C ARG A 204 12.71 45.04 22.54
N TYR A 205 11.76 44.43 23.17
CA TYR A 205 10.35 44.43 22.74
C TYR A 205 9.46 44.88 23.89
N LEU A 206 8.43 45.68 23.63
CA LEU A 206 7.48 46.14 24.62
C LEU A 206 6.80 44.96 25.32
N ASP A 207 6.75 45.00 26.65
CA ASP A 207 6.06 44.02 27.46
C ASP A 207 4.52 44.08 27.28
N ASP A 208 3.80 43.21 27.95
CA ASP A 208 2.33 43.14 27.92
C ASP A 208 1.66 44.42 28.43
N THR A 209 2.31 45.17 29.31
CA THR A 209 1.78 46.43 29.84
C THR A 209 1.96 47.57 28.82
N GLY A 210 2.91 47.44 27.90
CA GLY A 210 3.29 48.44 26.94
C GLY A 210 4.03 49.63 27.57
N LEU A 211 4.59 49.43 28.75
CA LEU A 211 5.30 50.45 29.53
C LEU A 211 6.80 50.17 29.61
N GLU A 212 7.20 48.91 29.60
CA GLU A 212 8.58 48.52 29.77
C GLU A 212 9.06 47.65 28.58
N TYR A 213 10.35 47.72 28.30
CA TYR A 213 10.98 46.86 27.30
C TYR A 213 11.56 45.61 27.95
N THR A 214 11.32 44.48 27.34
CA THR A 214 11.84 43.19 27.72
C THR A 214 12.79 42.66 26.61
N TRP A 215 13.84 41.96 27.01
CA TRP A 215 14.76 41.36 26.06
C TRP A 215 14.18 40.05 25.51
N ILE A 216 14.13 39.98 24.20
CA ILE A 216 13.73 38.76 23.45
C ILE A 216 14.81 38.39 22.46
N GLU A 217 14.97 37.11 22.23
CA GLU A 217 15.78 36.51 21.17
C GLU A 217 14.82 35.97 20.10
N ILE A 218 15.07 36.34 18.86
CA ILE A 218 14.25 35.97 17.71
C ILE A 218 15.11 35.16 16.78
N PHE A 219 14.66 33.93 16.52
CA PHE A 219 15.22 33.07 15.49
C PHE A 219 14.20 32.87 14.39
N ALA A 220 14.60 32.99 13.11
CA ALA A 220 13.74 32.73 11.96
C ALA A 220 14.49 32.13 10.78
N ILE A 221 13.76 31.34 9.99
CA ILE A 221 14.20 30.77 8.72
C ILE A 221 13.09 30.87 7.66
N VAL A 222 13.43 30.65 6.40
CA VAL A 222 12.43 30.48 5.36
C VAL A 222 11.73 29.13 5.58
N GLY A 223 10.45 29.17 5.91
CA GLY A 223 9.64 27.97 6.16
C GLY A 223 9.08 27.36 4.87
N LYS A 224 8.69 28.22 3.90
CA LYS A 224 8.15 27.78 2.61
C LYS A 224 8.43 28.83 1.53
N THR A 225 8.70 28.37 0.32
CA THR A 225 8.86 29.21 -0.88
C THR A 225 7.64 29.09 -1.80
N ASP A 226 7.43 30.12 -2.62
CA ASP A 226 6.48 30.11 -3.72
C ASP A 226 7.01 29.28 -4.90
N PRO A 227 6.22 29.08 -5.99
CA PRO A 227 6.66 28.36 -7.18
C PRO A 227 7.85 29.01 -7.91
N GLU A 228 8.08 30.32 -7.71
CA GLU A 228 9.22 31.04 -8.25
C GLU A 228 10.47 30.96 -7.37
N GLY A 229 10.39 30.25 -6.22
CA GLY A 229 11.50 30.04 -5.30
C GLY A 229 11.72 31.21 -4.30
N LYS A 230 10.81 32.18 -4.24
CA LYS A 230 10.87 33.27 -3.27
C LYS A 230 10.23 32.86 -1.95
N PRO A 231 10.70 33.39 -0.81
CA PRO A 231 10.09 33.15 0.49
C PRO A 231 8.60 33.54 0.53
N ALA A 232 7.72 32.56 0.73
CA ALA A 232 6.29 32.77 0.91
C ALA A 232 5.94 32.89 2.40
N TYR A 233 6.59 32.06 3.23
CA TYR A 233 6.42 32.08 4.67
C TYR A 233 7.78 32.02 5.36
N LEU A 234 7.94 32.84 6.43
CA LEU A 234 9.03 32.68 7.39
C LEU A 234 8.48 31.92 8.59
N THR A 235 9.29 31.08 9.20
CA THR A 235 8.95 30.34 10.42
C THR A 235 10.01 30.64 11.47
N GLY A 236 9.58 30.97 12.67
CA GLY A 236 10.50 31.33 13.71
C GLY A 236 10.02 31.04 15.11
N GLY A 237 10.87 31.39 16.06
CA GLY A 237 10.60 31.32 17.47
C GLY A 237 11.14 32.56 18.19
N THR A 238 10.50 32.86 19.31
CA THR A 238 10.91 33.99 20.20
C THR A 238 11.01 33.46 21.61
N THR A 239 12.09 33.82 22.31
CA THR A 239 12.36 33.43 23.69
C THR A 239 12.63 34.65 24.53
N LEU A 240 12.09 34.72 25.76
CA LEU A 240 12.41 35.76 26.74
C LEU A 240 13.80 35.50 27.32
N ILE A 241 14.70 36.47 27.19
CA ILE A 241 16.09 36.39 27.67
C ILE A 241 16.46 37.37 28.77
N ASN A 242 15.48 37.95 29.44
CA ASN A 242 15.71 38.91 30.52
C ASN A 242 16.65 38.40 31.62
N GLN A 243 16.46 37.15 32.06
CA GLN A 243 17.32 36.56 33.10
C GLN A 243 18.77 36.40 32.60
N ARG A 244 18.97 36.01 31.37
CA ARG A 244 20.29 35.90 30.77
C ARG A 244 20.96 37.27 30.71
N LYS A 245 20.26 38.28 30.22
CA LYS A 245 20.79 39.66 30.14
C LYS A 245 21.13 40.22 31.51
N LYS A 246 20.30 39.97 32.53
CA LYS A 246 20.60 40.38 33.89
C LYS A 246 21.86 39.72 34.44
N MET A 247 22.03 38.42 34.24
CA MET A 247 23.23 37.70 34.68
C MET A 247 24.50 38.20 33.94
N GLU A 248 24.41 38.44 32.66
CA GLU A 248 25.49 39.02 31.86
C GLU A 248 25.92 40.41 32.38
N GLN A 249 24.94 41.24 32.74
CA GLN A 249 25.21 42.55 33.30
C GLN A 249 25.87 42.45 34.68
N GLU A 250 25.35 41.61 35.56
CA GLU A 250 25.95 41.36 36.90
C GLU A 250 27.39 40.84 36.83
N LEU A 251 27.70 40.01 35.83
CA LEU A 251 29.07 39.54 35.59
C LEU A 251 29.98 40.67 35.13
N ARG A 252 29.55 41.48 34.16
CA ARG A 252 30.32 42.64 33.67
C ARG A 252 30.60 43.65 34.79
N ASP A 253 29.65 43.84 35.70
CA ASP A 253 29.79 44.81 36.82
C ASP A 253 30.75 44.30 37.92
N LYS A 254 30.93 42.94 38.00
CA LYS A 254 31.92 42.35 38.92
C LYS A 254 33.35 42.33 38.36
N GLU A 255 33.52 42.45 37.02
CA GLU A 255 34.83 42.49 36.35
C GLU A 255 35.42 43.90 36.25
N LYS A 256 34.63 44.93 36.62
CA LYS A 256 35.10 46.32 36.72
C LYS A 256 35.52 46.66 38.13
#